data_52c78d9e75cd8952523ffad152d97f94
#
_entry.id   52c78d9e75cd8952523ffad152d97f94
#
_cell.length_a   1.000
_cell.length_b   1.000
_cell.length_c   1.000
_cell.angle_alpha   90.00
_cell.angle_beta   90.00
_cell.angle_gamma   90.00
#
_symmetry.space_group_name_H-M   'P 1'
#
loop_
_entity.id
_entity.type
_entity.pdbx_description
1 polymer ?
#
loop_
_entity_poly.entity_id
_entity_poly.type
_entity_poly.pdbx_seq_one_letter_code
_entity_poly.pdbx_strand_id
1 'polypeptide(L)'
;MARKDAEVLAGVPLFSGLSKRHLRRIASLTEEAVFPAGAAIATEGESGDTFYVITEGRARVRRGARTVARLGVDDFFGEVSLIDGGPRTASVDAQEDVRALSLHRAEFRRMLEREPAVVVRILSELAMRLRQAERPLAG
;
A
#
# COMPACT_ATOMS: atom_id res chain seq x y z
N MET A 1 -7.10 12.29 18.80
CA MET A 1 -6.65 10.93 19.11
C MET A 1 -6.32 10.18 17.81
N ALA A 2 -5.16 9.57 17.73
CA ALA A 2 -4.77 8.83 16.53
C ALA A 2 -5.67 7.60 16.38
N ARG A 3 -6.05 7.27 15.15
CA ARG A 3 -6.77 6.04 14.86
C ARG A 3 -5.83 4.85 15.09
N LYS A 4 -6.39 3.72 15.48
CA LYS A 4 -5.63 2.48 15.57
C LYS A 4 -5.18 2.06 14.18
N ASP A 5 -3.97 1.53 14.09
CA ASP A 5 -3.39 1.13 12.80
C ASP A 5 -4.26 0.11 12.06
N ALA A 6 -4.90 -0.80 12.79
CA ALA A 6 -5.81 -1.76 12.19
C ALA A 6 -6.99 -1.08 11.47
N GLU A 7 -7.51 0.01 12.03
CA GLU A 7 -8.60 0.77 11.40
C GLU A 7 -8.13 1.47 10.13
N VAL A 8 -6.91 1.99 10.15
CA VAL A 8 -6.29 2.59 8.95
C VAL A 8 -6.16 1.55 7.86
N LEU A 9 -5.66 0.37 8.19
CA LEU A 9 -5.47 -0.73 7.24
C LEU A 9 -6.79 -1.28 6.70
N ALA A 10 -7.86 -1.23 7.48
CA ALA A 10 -9.17 -1.67 7.02
C ALA A 10 -9.69 -0.89 5.82
N GLY A 11 -9.22 0.34 5.63
CA GLY A 11 -9.57 1.17 4.48
C GLY A 11 -8.81 0.83 3.21
N VAL A 12 -7.84 -0.07 3.26
CA VAL A 12 -7.05 -0.49 2.10
C VAL A 12 -7.78 -1.61 1.36
N PRO A 13 -8.13 -1.42 0.07
CA PRO A 13 -8.89 -2.44 -0.67
C PRO A 13 -8.26 -3.84 -0.66
N LEU A 14 -6.95 -3.94 -0.69
CA LEU A 14 -6.25 -5.22 -0.65
C LEU A 14 -6.60 -6.02 0.61
N PHE A 15 -6.88 -5.34 1.71
CA PHE A 15 -7.22 -5.94 3.00
C PHE A 15 -8.72 -5.98 3.26
N SER A 16 -9.51 -5.64 2.24
CA SER A 16 -10.97 -5.64 2.32
C SER A 16 -11.49 -7.04 2.68
N GLY A 17 -12.37 -7.10 3.65
CA GLY A 17 -12.97 -8.36 4.07
C GLY A 17 -12.13 -9.20 5.01
N LEU A 18 -10.96 -8.75 5.42
CA LEU A 18 -10.20 -9.43 6.46
C LEU A 18 -10.86 -9.22 7.81
N SER A 19 -10.75 -10.23 8.70
CA SER A 19 -11.25 -10.14 10.05
C SER A 19 -10.47 -9.11 10.86
N LYS A 20 -11.06 -8.62 11.95
CA LYS A 20 -10.37 -7.71 12.87
C LYS A 20 -9.08 -8.35 13.41
N ARG A 21 -9.10 -9.65 13.64
CA ARG A 21 -7.92 -10.38 14.11
C ARG A 21 -6.79 -10.32 13.08
N HIS A 22 -7.10 -10.54 11.82
CA HIS A 22 -6.11 -10.49 10.75
C HIS A 22 -5.61 -9.06 10.52
N LEU A 23 -6.49 -8.07 10.57
CA LEU A 23 -6.10 -6.67 10.43
C LEU A 23 -5.15 -6.24 11.57
N ARG A 24 -5.42 -6.67 12.80
CA ARG A 24 -4.53 -6.40 13.93
C ARG A 24 -3.19 -7.10 13.76
N ARG A 25 -3.20 -8.29 13.19
CA ARG A 25 -1.96 -9.02 12.91
C ARG A 25 -1.10 -8.26 11.90
N ILE A 26 -1.70 -7.77 10.82
CA ILE A 26 -0.98 -6.95 9.83
C ILE A 26 -0.50 -5.66 10.48
N ALA A 27 -1.34 -5.00 11.26
CA ALA A 27 -0.97 -3.76 11.95
C ALA A 27 0.27 -3.96 12.84
N SER A 28 0.39 -5.11 13.50
CA SER A 28 1.54 -5.41 14.35
C SER A 28 2.85 -5.52 13.58
N LEU A 29 2.78 -5.70 12.26
CA LEU A 29 3.96 -5.79 11.39
C LEU A 29 4.38 -4.44 10.83
N THR A 30 3.51 -3.42 10.95
CA THR A 30 3.81 -2.10 10.40
C THR A 30 4.76 -1.33 11.31
N GLU A 31 5.53 -0.44 10.68
CA GLU A 31 6.39 0.50 11.38
C GLU A 31 6.05 1.90 10.93
N GLU A 32 6.27 2.89 11.79
CA GLU A 32 6.11 4.29 11.39
C GLU A 32 7.31 4.72 10.57
N ALA A 33 7.06 5.32 9.42
CA ALA A 33 8.08 5.90 8.57
C ALA A 33 7.82 7.40 8.48
N VAL A 34 8.89 8.20 8.54
CA VAL A 34 8.81 9.65 8.49
C VAL A 34 9.69 10.16 7.35
N PHE A 35 9.15 11.02 6.52
CA PHE A 35 9.84 11.59 5.37
C PHE A 35 9.73 13.11 5.41
N PRO A 36 10.85 13.83 5.41
CA PRO A 36 10.80 15.30 5.36
C PRO A 36 10.31 15.77 3.99
N ALA A 37 9.76 16.97 3.96
CA ALA A 37 9.34 17.60 2.70
C ALA A 37 10.47 17.54 1.66
N GLY A 38 10.14 17.14 0.46
CA GLY A 38 11.09 16.99 -0.66
C GLY A 38 11.75 15.63 -0.76
N ALA A 39 11.59 14.76 0.25
CA ALA A 39 12.22 13.43 0.22
C ALA A 39 11.55 12.51 -0.80
N ALA A 40 12.35 11.68 -1.46
CA ALA A 40 11.84 10.62 -2.30
C ALA A 40 11.42 9.45 -1.42
N ILE A 41 10.16 9.04 -1.50
CA ILE A 41 9.63 7.89 -0.76
C ILE A 41 9.76 6.62 -1.60
N ALA A 42 9.50 6.73 -2.89
CA ALA A 42 9.63 5.65 -3.86
C ALA A 42 10.14 6.21 -5.17
N THR A 43 10.92 5.42 -5.90
CA THR A 43 11.53 5.85 -7.15
C THR A 43 11.12 4.92 -8.29
N GLU A 44 10.58 5.51 -9.34
CA GLU A 44 10.14 4.80 -10.55
C GLU A 44 11.27 3.92 -11.09
N GLY A 45 10.94 2.68 -11.41
CA GLY A 45 11.88 1.71 -11.97
C GLY A 45 12.69 0.94 -10.94
N GLU A 46 12.79 1.43 -9.71
CA GLU A 46 13.48 0.68 -8.65
C GLU A 46 12.57 -0.41 -8.09
N SER A 47 13.16 -1.51 -7.65
CA SER A 47 12.42 -2.59 -7.01
C SER A 47 11.73 -2.06 -5.75
N GLY A 48 10.45 -2.39 -5.58
CA GLY A 48 9.68 -2.02 -4.41
C GLY A 48 9.49 -3.20 -3.48
N ASP A 49 9.66 -2.98 -2.18
CA ASP A 49 9.46 -4.01 -1.16
C ASP A 49 8.64 -3.52 0.02
N THR A 50 8.13 -2.30 -0.05
CA THR A 50 7.40 -1.68 1.06
C THR A 50 6.11 -1.04 0.56
N PHE A 51 5.07 -1.28 1.33
CA PHE A 51 3.75 -0.67 1.16
C PHE A 51 3.58 0.43 2.20
N TYR A 52 2.97 1.55 1.81
CA TYR A 52 2.78 2.69 2.70
C TYR A 52 1.33 3.14 2.74
N VAL A 53 0.86 3.50 3.93
CA VAL A 53 -0.40 4.22 4.12
C VAL A 53 -0.06 5.54 4.80
N ILE A 54 -0.43 6.66 4.19
CA ILE A 54 -0.14 7.99 4.72
C ILE A 54 -1.05 8.29 5.91
N THR A 55 -0.46 8.67 7.04
CA THR A 55 -1.20 9.07 8.24
C THR A 55 -1.13 10.57 8.49
N GLU A 56 -0.12 11.25 7.98
CA GLU A 56 0.03 12.71 8.02
C GLU A 56 0.74 13.20 6.77
N GLY A 57 0.36 14.37 6.30
CA GLY A 57 1.05 15.04 5.20
C GLY A 57 0.52 14.66 3.83
N ARG A 58 1.21 15.14 2.81
CA ARG A 58 0.85 14.94 1.40
C ARG A 58 2.07 14.54 0.58
N ALA A 59 1.80 13.70 -0.42
CA ALA A 59 2.83 13.23 -1.34
C ALA A 59 2.36 13.43 -2.78
N ARG A 60 3.31 13.50 -3.69
CA ARG A 60 3.06 13.62 -5.12
C ARG A 60 3.52 12.34 -5.80
N VAL A 61 2.65 11.77 -6.62
CA VAL A 61 2.99 10.65 -7.50
C VAL A 61 3.35 11.23 -8.88
N ARG A 62 4.49 10.85 -9.40
CA ARG A 62 4.94 11.34 -10.71
C ARG A 62 5.53 10.23 -11.57
N ARG A 63 5.40 10.39 -12.88
CA ARG A 63 6.13 9.61 -13.87
C ARG A 63 7.04 10.58 -14.62
N GLY A 64 8.35 10.35 -14.52
CA GLY A 64 9.30 11.36 -14.93
C GLY A 64 9.04 12.65 -14.17
N ALA A 65 8.92 13.78 -14.87
CA ALA A 65 8.62 15.07 -14.26
C ALA A 65 7.11 15.36 -14.11
N ARG A 66 6.27 14.49 -14.66
CA ARG A 66 4.82 14.73 -14.72
C ARG A 66 4.12 14.22 -13.45
N THR A 67 3.38 15.10 -12.79
CA THR A 67 2.52 14.72 -11.67
C THR A 67 1.30 13.97 -12.21
N VAL A 68 1.09 12.74 -11.73
CA VAL A 68 -0.06 11.93 -12.15
C VAL A 68 -1.10 11.77 -11.04
N ALA A 69 -0.73 12.01 -9.79
CA ALA A 69 -1.68 11.96 -8.67
C ALA A 69 -1.10 12.68 -7.46
N ARG A 70 -1.98 13.02 -6.52
CA ARG A 70 -1.60 13.56 -5.21
C ARG A 70 -2.25 12.70 -4.15
N LEU A 71 -1.48 12.38 -3.11
CA LEU A 71 -1.90 11.51 -2.03
C LEU A 71 -1.93 12.30 -0.72
N GLY A 72 -2.93 12.01 0.10
CA GLY A 72 -3.06 12.59 1.43
C GLY A 72 -3.34 11.52 2.48
N VAL A 73 -3.83 11.96 3.64
CA VAL A 73 -4.14 11.06 4.74
C VAL A 73 -5.11 9.97 4.29
N ASP A 74 -4.82 8.73 4.67
CA ASP A 74 -5.53 7.49 4.33
C ASP A 74 -5.26 6.96 2.92
N ASP A 75 -4.58 7.71 2.09
CA ASP A 75 -4.15 7.18 0.79
C ASP A 75 -2.96 6.25 0.97
N PHE A 76 -2.78 5.35 0.02
CA PHE A 76 -1.76 4.31 0.09
C PHE A 76 -1.11 4.12 -1.28
N PHE A 77 0.06 3.49 -1.27
CA PHE A 77 0.77 3.14 -2.50
C PHE A 77 1.73 1.99 -2.24
N GLY A 78 2.12 1.32 -3.32
CA GLY A 78 3.09 0.22 -3.25
C GLY A 78 2.47 -1.14 -2.99
N GLU A 79 1.15 -1.30 -3.08
CA GLU A 79 0.50 -2.57 -2.78
C GLU A 79 0.85 -3.69 -3.75
N VAL A 80 1.08 -3.38 -5.04
CA VAL A 80 1.49 -4.39 -6.02
C VAL A 80 2.89 -4.88 -5.70
N SER A 81 3.80 -3.97 -5.38
CA SER A 81 5.17 -4.31 -4.98
C SER A 81 5.21 -5.14 -3.69
N LEU A 82 4.23 -4.94 -2.80
CA LEU A 82 4.10 -5.75 -1.59
C LEU A 82 3.89 -7.22 -1.94
N ILE A 83 3.16 -7.49 -3.01
CA ILE A 83 2.84 -8.84 -3.46
C ILE A 83 4.01 -9.46 -4.23
N ASP A 84 4.53 -8.77 -5.25
CA ASP A 84 5.49 -9.35 -6.19
C ASP A 84 6.93 -8.82 -6.07
N GLY A 85 7.15 -7.75 -5.30
CA GLY A 85 8.47 -7.12 -5.18
C GLY A 85 8.96 -6.50 -6.47
N GLY A 86 8.06 -6.26 -7.43
CA GLY A 86 8.40 -5.74 -8.74
C GLY A 86 8.77 -4.25 -8.73
N PRO A 87 9.18 -3.74 -9.90
CA PRO A 87 9.61 -2.34 -10.00
C PRO A 87 8.46 -1.36 -9.77
N ARG A 88 8.79 -0.21 -9.17
CA ARG A 88 7.83 0.86 -8.97
C ARG A 88 7.39 1.44 -10.30
N THR A 89 6.09 1.63 -10.47
CA THR A 89 5.53 2.18 -11.71
C THR A 89 5.55 3.70 -11.74
N ALA A 90 5.83 4.33 -10.61
CA ALA A 90 5.90 5.77 -10.49
C ALA A 90 6.78 6.14 -9.29
N SER A 91 7.24 7.39 -9.27
CA SER A 91 7.93 7.95 -8.13
C SER A 91 6.94 8.61 -7.19
N VAL A 92 7.23 8.61 -5.89
CA VAL A 92 6.42 9.28 -4.87
C VAL A 92 7.35 10.16 -4.05
N ASP A 93 7.06 11.46 -4.04
CA ASP A 93 7.85 12.45 -3.31
C ASP A 93 6.99 13.10 -2.22
N ALA A 94 7.57 13.33 -1.04
CA ALA A 94 6.89 14.07 0.02
C ALA A 94 6.78 15.53 -0.36
N GLN A 95 5.55 16.08 -0.42
CA GLN A 95 5.32 17.50 -0.69
C GLN A 95 5.44 18.34 0.58
N GLU A 96 5.16 17.74 1.71
CA GLU A 96 5.35 18.30 3.04
C GLU A 96 5.87 17.16 3.91
N ASP A 97 6.10 17.38 5.19
CA ASP A 97 6.53 16.28 6.06
C ASP A 97 5.45 15.20 6.08
N VAL A 98 5.84 13.97 5.80
CA VAL A 98 4.93 12.83 5.69
C VAL A 98 5.21 11.84 6.81
N ARG A 99 4.15 11.36 7.46
CA ARG A 99 4.18 10.17 8.31
C ARG A 99 3.34 9.10 7.64
N ALA A 100 3.84 7.87 7.70
CA ALA A 100 3.17 6.75 7.07
C ALA A 100 3.36 5.47 7.89
N LEU A 101 2.39 4.57 7.78
CA LEU A 101 2.60 3.19 8.20
C LEU A 101 3.30 2.48 7.07
N SER A 102 4.38 1.78 7.36
CA SER A 102 5.12 1.00 6.37
C SER A 102 4.99 -0.48 6.68
N LEU A 103 4.76 -1.28 5.63
CA LEU A 103 4.68 -2.73 5.73
C LEU A 103 5.67 -3.33 4.73
N HIS A 104 6.66 -4.04 5.25
CA HIS A 104 7.69 -4.65 4.40
C HIS A 104 7.21 -5.98 3.83
N ARG A 105 7.55 -6.21 2.58
CA ARG A 105 7.17 -7.43 1.86
C ARG A 105 7.60 -8.71 2.57
N ALA A 106 8.80 -8.75 3.11
CA ALA A 106 9.32 -9.93 3.81
C ALA A 106 8.47 -10.29 5.03
N GLU A 107 8.08 -9.29 5.82
CA GLU A 107 7.24 -9.48 6.99
C GLU A 107 5.84 -9.96 6.59
N PHE A 108 5.29 -9.33 5.57
CA PHE A 108 3.97 -9.67 5.05
C PHE A 108 3.94 -11.10 4.52
N ARG A 109 4.95 -11.51 3.76
CA ARG A 109 5.05 -12.87 3.23
C ARG A 109 5.13 -13.92 4.32
N ARG A 110 5.90 -13.67 5.37
CA ARG A 110 5.98 -14.58 6.51
C ARG A 110 4.62 -14.78 7.16
N MET A 111 3.85 -13.70 7.30
CA MET A 111 2.50 -13.80 7.83
C MET A 111 1.60 -14.63 6.90
N LEU A 112 1.68 -14.41 5.59
CA LEU A 112 0.87 -15.15 4.61
C LEU A 112 1.13 -16.65 4.70
N GLU A 113 2.37 -17.06 4.94
CA GLU A 113 2.73 -18.47 5.09
C GLU A 113 2.03 -19.14 6.29
N ARG A 114 1.67 -18.35 7.28
CA ARG A 114 1.04 -18.81 8.52
C ARG A 114 -0.47 -18.61 8.56
N GLU A 115 -1.00 -17.82 7.64
CA GLU A 115 -2.41 -17.41 7.63
C GLU A 115 -3.06 -17.65 6.27
N PRO A 116 -3.34 -18.93 5.92
CA PRO A 116 -3.91 -19.26 4.60
C PRO A 116 -5.23 -18.54 4.29
N ALA A 117 -6.04 -18.26 5.31
CA ALA A 117 -7.30 -17.54 5.11
C ALA A 117 -7.06 -16.13 4.58
N VAL A 118 -5.97 -15.47 4.99
CA VAL A 118 -5.60 -14.14 4.47
C VAL A 118 -5.21 -14.26 3.00
N VAL A 119 -4.45 -15.28 2.64
CA VAL A 119 -4.03 -15.52 1.25
C VAL A 119 -5.25 -15.65 0.34
N VAL A 120 -6.23 -16.45 0.75
CA VAL A 120 -7.45 -16.66 -0.04
C VAL A 120 -8.20 -15.34 -0.24
N ARG A 121 -8.33 -14.52 0.82
CA ARG A 121 -9.01 -13.22 0.70
C ARG A 121 -8.28 -12.27 -0.24
N ILE A 122 -6.96 -12.22 -0.17
CA ILE A 122 -6.16 -11.38 -1.05
C ILE A 122 -6.29 -11.85 -2.50
N LEU A 123 -6.22 -13.15 -2.74
CA LEU A 123 -6.41 -13.71 -4.09
C LEU A 123 -7.79 -13.36 -4.64
N SER A 124 -8.83 -13.42 -3.80
CA SER A 124 -10.18 -13.05 -4.21
C SER A 124 -10.27 -11.58 -4.61
N GLU A 125 -9.63 -10.71 -3.85
CA GLU A 125 -9.59 -9.27 -4.16
C GLU A 125 -8.85 -9.01 -5.47
N LEU A 126 -7.72 -9.67 -5.67
CA LEU A 126 -6.95 -9.53 -6.91
C LEU A 126 -7.72 -10.06 -8.12
N ALA A 127 -8.43 -11.18 -7.93
CA ALA A 127 -9.26 -11.74 -9.01
C ALA A 127 -10.38 -10.77 -9.40
N MET A 128 -11.00 -10.10 -8.43
CA MET A 128 -12.01 -9.10 -8.70
C MET A 128 -11.46 -7.93 -9.50
N ARG A 129 -10.27 -7.43 -9.14
CA ARG A 129 -9.61 -6.36 -9.86
C ARG A 129 -9.26 -6.79 -11.28
N LEU A 130 -8.78 -8.01 -11.46
CA LEU A 130 -8.46 -8.56 -12.76
C LEU A 130 -9.70 -8.64 -13.65
N ARG A 131 -10.83 -9.09 -13.13
CA ARG A 131 -12.09 -9.12 -13.87
C ARG A 131 -12.50 -7.73 -14.31
N GLN A 132 -12.34 -6.72 -13.47
CA GLN A 132 -12.66 -5.34 -13.80
C GLN A 132 -11.75 -4.83 -14.93
N ALA A 133 -10.45 -5.17 -14.86
CA ALA A 133 -9.47 -4.74 -15.87
C ALA A 133 -9.70 -5.44 -17.22
N GLU A 134 -10.21 -6.68 -17.20
CA GLU A 134 -10.47 -7.46 -18.41
C GLU A 134 -11.89 -7.30 -18.94
N ARG A 135 -12.66 -6.39 -18.37
CA ARG A 135 -14.03 -6.16 -18.83
C ARG A 135 -14.02 -5.82 -20.32
N PRO A 136 -14.88 -6.47 -21.13
CA PRO A 136 -14.93 -6.21 -22.57
C PRO A 136 -15.15 -4.73 -22.86
N LEU A 137 -14.42 -4.19 -23.82
CA LEU A 137 -14.55 -2.79 -24.21
C LEU A 137 -15.83 -2.51 -24.95
N ALA A 138 -16.33 -3.49 -25.65
CA ALA A 138 -17.54 -3.30 -26.43
C ALA A 138 -18.68 -3.97 -25.71
N GLY A 139 -19.62 -3.24 -25.49
CA GLY A 139 -20.87 -3.83 -25.13
C GLY A 139 -21.41 -4.56 -26.31
#